data_ab1b4cc7a3ef7214023967396319f7b2
#
_entry.id   ab1b4cc7a3ef7214023967396319f7b2
#
_cell.length_a   1.000
_cell.length_b   1.000
_cell.length_c   1.000
_cell.angle_alpha   90.00
_cell.angle_beta   90.00
_cell.angle_gamma   90.00
#
_symmetry.space_group_name_H-M   'P 1'
#
loop_
_entity.id
_entity.type
_entity.pdbx_description
1 polymer ?
#
loop_
_entity_poly.entity_id
_entity_poly.type
_entity_poly.pdbx_seq_one_letter_code
_entity_poly.pdbx_strand_id
1 'polypeptide(L)'
;MDSSQGVEISIKETMALLESEKRSMILDIRSEAAFRLSRISNARHVSENGLITYVASQQGEKTDPVIVYCSIGVRSFSVAEQLREQGYLNASSIAGGFTAWRAAGCQTVGDTTFSVGQLERYSRNMYLTEIGEAGQVKLMNAKVLIVGAGGLASSAALYLAASGVGTIGIVDFDNVEASNLNRQVIHGVEDIGKLKVESAKSAIERINPDVNVVSFAERLTPRNALTIIDGFDAVMDASDNFGTKYLLNDACYLTGKPYVFGGAVGFDGQASVFWPKKGGPCMRCLVQEQPDSRLSPSCSETGVLGMVPGLIGLVQATEVVKVILGIGTPLLGRFFVYDALGLSTRSFETGRRQDCPLCGEKPRITAVFGEGSVEYEGRQCDPVG
;
A
#
# COMPACT_ATOMS: atom_id res chain seq x y z
N MET A 1 24.41 -11.74 -45.74
CA MET A 1 22.98 -11.91 -45.75
C MET A 1 22.55 -11.74 -44.30
N ASP A 2 21.76 -10.73 -44.02
CA ASP A 2 21.37 -10.38 -42.65
C ASP A 2 20.47 -11.48 -42.09
N SER A 3 21.01 -12.30 -41.15
CA SER A 3 20.35 -13.45 -40.57
C SER A 3 19.23 -13.08 -39.58
N SER A 4 18.99 -11.78 -39.39
CA SER A 4 17.99 -11.26 -38.44
C SER A 4 16.58 -11.16 -39.06
N GLN A 5 16.43 -11.19 -40.39
CA GLN A 5 15.14 -11.19 -41.04
C GLN A 5 14.41 -12.50 -40.83
N GLY A 6 13.33 -12.45 -40.01
CA GLY A 6 12.43 -13.59 -39.76
C GLY A 6 12.48 -14.17 -38.36
N VAL A 7 13.37 -13.72 -37.48
CA VAL A 7 13.36 -14.12 -36.06
C VAL A 7 12.30 -13.35 -35.25
N GLU A 8 12.02 -12.12 -35.62
CA GLU A 8 10.91 -11.34 -35.05
C GLU A 8 9.66 -11.41 -35.94
N ILE A 9 8.51 -11.57 -35.32
CA ILE A 9 7.20 -11.48 -35.97
C ILE A 9 6.37 -10.39 -35.33
N SER A 10 5.60 -9.69 -36.16
CA SER A 10 4.69 -8.66 -35.72
C SER A 10 3.50 -9.26 -34.93
N ILE A 11 2.79 -8.40 -34.17
CA ILE A 11 1.55 -8.79 -33.47
C ILE A 11 0.52 -9.36 -34.48
N LYS A 12 0.39 -8.74 -35.67
CA LYS A 12 -0.54 -9.21 -36.70
C LYS A 12 -0.19 -10.60 -37.24
N GLU A 13 1.08 -10.87 -37.49
CA GLU A 13 1.56 -12.19 -37.94
C GLU A 13 1.37 -13.22 -36.81
N THR A 14 1.65 -12.84 -35.56
CA THR A 14 1.40 -13.69 -34.39
C THR A 14 -0.07 -14.11 -34.31
N MET A 15 -0.99 -13.17 -34.44
CA MET A 15 -2.43 -13.45 -34.42
C MET A 15 -2.82 -14.42 -35.55
N ALA A 16 -2.34 -14.18 -36.78
CA ALA A 16 -2.62 -15.05 -37.91
C ALA A 16 -2.10 -16.48 -37.69
N LEU A 17 -0.92 -16.64 -37.05
CA LEU A 17 -0.39 -17.95 -36.69
C LEU A 17 -1.23 -18.66 -35.63
N LEU A 18 -1.73 -17.92 -34.63
CA LEU A 18 -2.55 -18.49 -33.56
C LEU A 18 -3.97 -18.86 -34.02
N GLU A 19 -4.50 -18.19 -35.03
CA GLU A 19 -5.79 -18.49 -35.65
C GLU A 19 -5.72 -19.60 -36.70
N SER A 20 -4.51 -19.95 -37.15
CA SER A 20 -4.33 -21.00 -38.14
C SER A 20 -4.55 -22.40 -37.55
N GLU A 21 -5.01 -23.36 -38.35
CA GLU A 21 -5.15 -24.76 -37.95
C GLU A 21 -3.80 -25.47 -37.71
N LYS A 22 -2.66 -24.80 -37.99
CA LYS A 22 -1.33 -25.35 -37.78
C LYS A 22 -1.04 -25.44 -36.26
N ARG A 23 -0.48 -26.59 -35.89
CA ARG A 23 0.02 -26.79 -34.52
C ARG A 23 1.13 -25.77 -34.26
N SER A 24 0.83 -24.76 -33.44
CA SER A 24 1.78 -23.73 -33.02
C SER A 24 2.02 -23.85 -31.51
N MET A 25 3.26 -23.64 -31.09
CA MET A 25 3.62 -23.60 -29.66
C MET A 25 3.91 -22.16 -29.27
N ILE A 26 3.19 -21.63 -28.26
CA ILE A 26 3.45 -20.29 -27.73
C ILE A 26 4.01 -20.41 -26.31
N LEU A 27 5.18 -19.79 -26.08
CA LEU A 27 5.99 -19.93 -24.87
C LEU A 27 6.25 -18.57 -24.22
N ASP A 28 5.94 -18.48 -22.95
CA ASP A 28 6.18 -17.32 -22.12
C ASP A 28 7.41 -17.54 -21.23
N ILE A 29 8.45 -16.74 -21.41
CA ILE A 29 9.69 -16.81 -20.62
C ILE A 29 9.75 -15.73 -19.52
N ARG A 30 8.65 -15.07 -19.22
CA ARG A 30 8.58 -14.14 -18.08
C ARG A 30 8.63 -14.93 -16.76
N SER A 31 8.56 -14.22 -15.63
CA SER A 31 8.40 -14.91 -14.35
C SER A 31 7.07 -15.67 -14.28
N GLU A 32 7.02 -16.76 -13.51
CA GLU A 32 5.78 -17.50 -13.28
C GLU A 32 4.65 -16.60 -12.76
N ALA A 33 4.96 -15.68 -11.86
CA ALA A 33 4.00 -14.69 -11.36
C ALA A 33 3.42 -13.84 -12.51
N ALA A 34 4.26 -13.32 -13.42
CA ALA A 34 3.81 -12.54 -14.57
C ALA A 34 2.95 -13.36 -15.55
N PHE A 35 3.30 -14.63 -15.74
CA PHE A 35 2.53 -15.57 -16.57
C PHE A 35 1.14 -15.83 -15.98
N ARG A 36 1.06 -16.09 -14.68
CA ARG A 36 -0.21 -16.33 -13.98
C ARG A 36 -1.11 -15.10 -13.95
N LEU A 37 -0.50 -13.94 -13.77
CA LEU A 37 -1.23 -12.65 -13.79
C LEU A 37 -1.92 -12.40 -15.12
N SER A 38 -1.21 -12.57 -16.23
CA SER A 38 -1.77 -12.36 -17.57
C SER A 38 -0.85 -12.92 -18.63
N ARG A 39 -1.39 -13.69 -19.57
CA ARG A 39 -0.65 -14.34 -20.67
C ARG A 39 -1.44 -14.33 -21.96
N ILE A 40 -0.77 -14.56 -23.06
CA ILE A 40 -1.43 -14.86 -24.34
C ILE A 40 -2.15 -16.20 -24.21
N SER A 41 -3.36 -16.29 -24.78
CA SER A 41 -4.14 -17.55 -24.71
C SER A 41 -3.33 -18.73 -25.24
N ASN A 42 -3.46 -19.88 -24.61
CA ASN A 42 -2.71 -21.13 -24.91
C ASN A 42 -1.18 -21.05 -24.71
N ALA A 43 -0.64 -19.95 -24.19
CA ALA A 43 0.77 -19.88 -23.86
C ALA A 43 1.11 -20.83 -22.69
N ARG A 44 2.32 -21.41 -22.74
CA ARG A 44 2.90 -22.21 -21.66
C ARG A 44 4.06 -21.46 -21.03
N HIS A 45 4.14 -21.47 -19.72
CA HIS A 45 5.28 -20.90 -19.02
C HIS A 45 6.47 -21.86 -19.08
N VAL A 46 7.63 -21.35 -19.50
CA VAL A 46 8.88 -22.10 -19.49
C VAL A 46 10.01 -21.15 -19.07
N SER A 47 10.84 -21.57 -18.12
CA SER A 47 12.02 -20.76 -17.77
C SER A 47 12.98 -20.67 -18.96
N GLU A 48 13.61 -19.51 -19.12
CA GLU A 48 14.54 -19.22 -20.21
C GLU A 48 15.61 -20.33 -20.35
N ASN A 49 16.23 -20.74 -19.23
CA ASN A 49 17.27 -21.75 -19.21
C ASN A 49 16.77 -23.16 -19.57
N GLY A 50 15.49 -23.46 -19.40
CA GLY A 50 14.91 -24.78 -19.70
C GLY A 50 14.22 -24.88 -21.05
N LEU A 51 14.13 -23.79 -21.81
CA LEU A 51 13.23 -23.67 -22.94
C LEU A 51 13.66 -24.60 -24.10
N ILE A 52 14.94 -24.68 -24.45
CA ILE A 52 15.44 -25.53 -25.53
C ILE A 52 15.16 -27.01 -25.20
N THR A 53 15.45 -27.42 -23.96
CA THR A 53 15.16 -28.79 -23.50
C THR A 53 13.65 -29.07 -23.51
N TYR A 54 12.86 -28.11 -23.10
CA TYR A 54 11.39 -28.21 -23.12
C TYR A 54 10.87 -28.41 -24.55
N VAL A 55 11.29 -27.58 -25.52
CA VAL A 55 10.86 -27.67 -26.91
C VAL A 55 11.30 -29.03 -27.52
N ALA A 56 12.52 -29.46 -27.23
CA ALA A 56 13.03 -30.76 -27.71
C ALA A 56 12.28 -31.98 -27.14
N SER A 57 11.69 -31.84 -25.93
CA SER A 57 10.89 -32.91 -25.31
C SER A 57 9.47 -33.01 -25.87
N GLN A 58 8.99 -31.97 -26.60
CA GLN A 58 7.65 -31.99 -27.16
C GLN A 58 7.61 -32.82 -28.45
N GLN A 59 6.55 -33.63 -28.59
CA GLN A 59 6.31 -34.40 -29.81
C GLN A 59 5.81 -33.49 -30.94
N GLY A 60 6.71 -32.86 -31.69
CA GLY A 60 6.41 -31.97 -32.80
C GLY A 60 7.50 -32.02 -33.84
N GLU A 61 7.23 -31.56 -35.06
CA GLU A 61 8.22 -31.41 -36.10
C GLU A 61 9.05 -30.15 -35.89
N LYS A 62 10.33 -30.17 -36.28
CA LYS A 62 11.18 -28.96 -36.21
C LYS A 62 10.72 -27.83 -37.11
N THR A 63 9.78 -28.11 -38.00
CA THR A 63 9.10 -27.16 -38.89
C THR A 63 7.85 -26.55 -38.26
N ASP A 64 7.38 -27.02 -37.10
CA ASP A 64 6.24 -26.41 -36.42
C ASP A 64 6.61 -25.03 -35.91
N PRO A 65 5.68 -24.03 -35.97
CA PRO A 65 5.91 -22.69 -35.41
C PRO A 65 6.13 -22.73 -33.90
N VAL A 66 7.23 -22.14 -33.44
CA VAL A 66 7.53 -21.94 -32.01
C VAL A 66 7.59 -20.41 -31.76
N ILE A 67 6.60 -19.87 -31.09
CA ILE A 67 6.50 -18.45 -30.80
C ILE A 67 6.95 -18.25 -29.34
N VAL A 68 7.98 -17.43 -29.12
CA VAL A 68 8.50 -17.12 -27.79
C VAL A 68 8.24 -15.65 -27.49
N TYR A 69 7.85 -15.32 -26.28
CA TYR A 69 7.76 -13.94 -25.85
C TYR A 69 8.27 -13.73 -24.43
N CYS A 70 8.80 -12.51 -24.19
CA CYS A 70 9.12 -11.98 -22.89
C CYS A 70 8.37 -10.63 -22.70
N SER A 71 8.77 -9.83 -21.72
CA SER A 71 8.08 -8.55 -21.46
C SER A 71 8.17 -7.57 -22.63
N ILE A 72 9.37 -7.38 -23.22
CA ILE A 72 9.66 -6.33 -24.23
C ILE A 72 10.31 -6.89 -25.53
N GLY A 73 10.38 -8.18 -25.70
CA GLY A 73 10.91 -8.82 -26.92
C GLY A 73 12.40 -9.17 -26.89
N VAL A 74 13.23 -8.49 -26.09
CA VAL A 74 14.70 -8.62 -26.14
C VAL A 74 15.19 -10.03 -25.79
N ARG A 75 14.80 -10.59 -24.64
CA ARG A 75 15.23 -11.94 -24.22
C ARG A 75 14.67 -13.03 -25.13
N SER A 76 13.39 -12.90 -25.49
CA SER A 76 12.75 -13.86 -26.38
C SER A 76 13.36 -13.89 -27.79
N PHE A 77 13.90 -12.78 -28.26
CA PHE A 77 14.64 -12.70 -29.52
C PHE A 77 15.88 -13.64 -29.47
N SER A 78 16.74 -13.47 -28.48
CA SER A 78 17.93 -14.30 -28.30
C SER A 78 17.58 -15.80 -28.17
N VAL A 79 16.51 -16.12 -27.43
CA VAL A 79 16.04 -17.51 -27.31
C VAL A 79 15.52 -18.07 -28.63
N ALA A 80 14.82 -17.28 -29.44
CA ALA A 80 14.35 -17.71 -30.77
C ALA A 80 15.51 -17.93 -31.72
N GLU A 81 16.58 -17.12 -31.67
CA GLU A 81 17.84 -17.39 -32.42
C GLU A 81 18.47 -18.74 -32.02
N GLN A 82 18.63 -18.99 -30.73
CA GLN A 82 19.18 -20.28 -30.23
C GLN A 82 18.34 -21.48 -30.67
N LEU A 83 17.01 -21.37 -30.68
CA LEU A 83 16.14 -22.42 -31.21
C LEU A 83 16.39 -22.70 -32.69
N ARG A 84 16.57 -21.64 -33.49
CA ARG A 84 16.88 -21.80 -34.92
C ARG A 84 18.22 -22.47 -35.17
N GLU A 85 19.23 -22.16 -34.36
CA GLU A 85 20.52 -22.83 -34.40
C GLU A 85 20.38 -24.33 -34.10
N GLN A 86 19.41 -24.73 -33.28
CA GLN A 86 19.06 -26.12 -32.99
C GLN A 86 18.16 -26.79 -34.07
N GLY A 87 17.86 -26.05 -35.16
CA GLY A 87 17.11 -26.52 -36.30
C GLY A 87 15.59 -26.26 -36.26
N TYR A 88 15.09 -25.51 -35.29
CA TYR A 88 13.68 -25.06 -35.23
C TYR A 88 13.53 -23.81 -36.10
N LEU A 89 13.52 -23.99 -37.42
CA LEU A 89 13.59 -22.85 -38.38
C LEU A 89 12.44 -21.87 -38.30
N ASN A 90 11.30 -22.30 -37.80
CA ASN A 90 10.11 -21.46 -37.60
C ASN A 90 9.95 -20.94 -36.15
N ALA A 91 11.05 -20.94 -35.37
CA ALA A 91 11.07 -20.27 -34.09
C ALA A 91 11.11 -18.74 -34.27
N SER A 92 10.27 -18.02 -33.54
CA SER A 92 10.13 -16.57 -33.67
C SER A 92 9.86 -15.90 -32.32
N SER A 93 10.30 -14.65 -32.19
CA SER A 93 10.00 -13.78 -31.05
C SER A 93 8.92 -12.78 -31.43
N ILE A 94 8.01 -12.48 -30.49
CA ILE A 94 7.02 -11.41 -30.69
C ILE A 94 7.72 -10.04 -30.57
N ALA A 95 7.66 -9.22 -31.62
CA ALA A 95 8.21 -7.88 -31.65
C ALA A 95 7.60 -7.00 -30.53
N GLY A 96 8.47 -6.43 -29.68
CA GLY A 96 8.05 -5.69 -28.50
C GLY A 96 7.41 -6.51 -27.38
N GLY A 97 7.36 -7.83 -27.51
CA GLY A 97 6.94 -8.81 -26.51
C GLY A 97 5.51 -8.63 -26.01
N PHE A 98 5.27 -9.05 -24.78
CA PHE A 98 3.94 -8.97 -24.15
C PHE A 98 3.42 -7.54 -23.99
N THR A 99 4.33 -6.57 -23.83
CA THR A 99 3.96 -5.15 -23.75
C THR A 99 3.32 -4.67 -25.04
N ALA A 100 3.91 -5.00 -26.20
CA ALA A 100 3.36 -4.66 -27.50
C ALA A 100 2.03 -5.40 -27.78
N TRP A 101 1.93 -6.68 -27.39
CA TRP A 101 0.70 -7.47 -27.48
C TRP A 101 -0.47 -6.77 -26.77
N ARG A 102 -0.24 -6.31 -25.53
CA ARG A 102 -1.24 -5.58 -24.75
C ARG A 102 -1.57 -4.20 -25.35
N ALA A 103 -0.55 -3.45 -25.77
CA ALA A 103 -0.73 -2.14 -26.38
C ALA A 103 -1.56 -2.20 -27.67
N ALA A 104 -1.51 -3.32 -28.39
CA ALA A 104 -2.34 -3.59 -29.56
C ALA A 104 -3.80 -3.98 -29.21
N GLY A 105 -4.17 -4.04 -27.91
CA GLY A 105 -5.51 -4.42 -27.47
C GLY A 105 -5.84 -5.92 -27.63
N CYS A 106 -4.83 -6.77 -27.82
CA CYS A 106 -5.02 -8.20 -28.02
C CYS A 106 -5.46 -8.89 -26.71
N GLN A 107 -6.32 -9.91 -26.86
CA GLN A 107 -6.84 -10.66 -25.71
C GLN A 107 -5.74 -11.36 -24.92
N THR A 108 -5.90 -11.33 -23.60
CA THR A 108 -5.06 -12.07 -22.65
C THR A 108 -5.94 -12.86 -21.72
N VAL A 109 -5.39 -13.96 -21.20
CA VAL A 109 -6.01 -14.79 -20.16
C VAL A 109 -5.13 -14.78 -18.93
N GLY A 110 -5.72 -14.90 -17.76
CA GLY A 110 -5.01 -14.98 -16.50
C GLY A 110 -5.78 -15.84 -15.51
N ASP A 111 -5.08 -16.32 -14.50
CA ASP A 111 -5.68 -17.09 -13.41
C ASP A 111 -6.08 -16.16 -12.25
N THR A 112 -6.26 -14.86 -12.53
CA THR A 112 -6.46 -13.83 -11.53
C THR A 112 -7.82 -13.14 -11.69
N THR A 113 -8.35 -12.64 -10.58
CA THR A 113 -9.58 -11.83 -10.54
C THR A 113 -9.34 -10.35 -10.84
N PHE A 114 -8.07 -9.94 -11.11
CA PHE A 114 -7.72 -8.55 -11.37
C PHE A 114 -8.11 -8.11 -12.78
N SER A 115 -8.62 -6.91 -12.91
CA SER A 115 -8.76 -6.26 -14.21
C SER A 115 -7.39 -5.94 -14.82
N VAL A 116 -7.35 -5.69 -16.13
CA VAL A 116 -6.11 -5.31 -16.83
C VAL A 116 -5.48 -4.06 -16.22
N GLY A 117 -6.28 -3.05 -15.87
CA GLY A 117 -5.79 -1.83 -15.22
C GLY A 117 -5.21 -2.09 -13.82
N GLN A 118 -5.82 -2.97 -13.05
CA GLN A 118 -5.32 -3.38 -11.74
C GLN A 118 -4.02 -4.16 -11.84
N LEU A 119 -3.90 -5.08 -12.81
CA LEU A 119 -2.67 -5.81 -13.08
C LEU A 119 -1.51 -4.86 -13.40
N GLU A 120 -1.78 -3.82 -14.20
CA GLU A 120 -0.76 -2.82 -14.54
C GLU A 120 -0.36 -1.99 -13.32
N ARG A 121 -1.33 -1.48 -12.58
CA ARG A 121 -1.16 -0.64 -11.40
C ARG A 121 -0.40 -1.35 -10.29
N TYR A 122 -0.78 -2.61 -9.98
CA TYR A 122 -0.28 -3.32 -8.80
C TYR A 122 0.83 -4.32 -9.10
N SER A 123 1.25 -4.49 -10.37
CA SER A 123 2.26 -5.47 -10.77
C SER A 123 3.54 -5.41 -9.91
N ARG A 124 4.01 -4.21 -9.57
CA ARG A 124 5.22 -4.03 -8.78
C ARG A 124 5.09 -4.54 -7.35
N ASN A 125 3.92 -4.39 -6.74
CA ASN A 125 3.62 -4.97 -5.43
C ASN A 125 3.55 -6.49 -5.51
N MET A 126 2.86 -7.02 -6.53
CA MET A 126 2.66 -8.45 -6.72
C MET A 126 3.95 -9.22 -7.07
N TYR A 127 4.99 -8.54 -7.55
CA TYR A 127 6.32 -9.15 -7.75
C TYR A 127 7.09 -9.36 -6.44
N LEU A 128 6.68 -8.72 -5.34
CA LEU A 128 7.26 -8.96 -4.02
C LEU A 128 6.72 -10.29 -3.48
N THR A 129 7.62 -11.21 -3.12
CA THR A 129 7.27 -12.55 -2.64
C THR A 129 6.34 -12.52 -1.43
N GLU A 130 6.54 -11.55 -0.56
CA GLU A 130 5.76 -11.38 0.67
C GLU A 130 4.34 -10.86 0.42
N ILE A 131 4.10 -10.22 -0.73
CA ILE A 131 2.78 -9.69 -1.10
C ILE A 131 2.09 -10.65 -2.06
N GLY A 132 2.66 -10.84 -3.25
CA GLY A 132 2.07 -11.66 -4.31
C GLY A 132 0.65 -11.21 -4.70
N GLU A 133 -0.04 -12.04 -5.46
CA GLU A 133 -1.45 -11.80 -5.81
C GLU A 133 -2.37 -11.85 -4.59
N ALA A 134 -2.17 -12.84 -3.72
CA ALA A 134 -3.01 -13.04 -2.55
C ALA A 134 -2.91 -11.87 -1.55
N GLY A 135 -1.72 -11.29 -1.38
CA GLY A 135 -1.53 -10.09 -0.58
C GLY A 135 -2.19 -8.87 -1.21
N GLN A 136 -2.08 -8.71 -2.54
CA GLN A 136 -2.74 -7.60 -3.23
C GLN A 136 -4.28 -7.68 -3.11
N VAL A 137 -4.87 -8.87 -3.21
CA VAL A 137 -6.30 -9.08 -2.97
C VAL A 137 -6.67 -8.70 -1.53
N LYS A 138 -5.84 -9.03 -0.53
CA LYS A 138 -6.08 -8.61 0.85
C LYS A 138 -6.05 -7.09 0.99
N LEU A 139 -5.09 -6.39 0.35
CA LEU A 139 -5.04 -4.93 0.36
C LEU A 139 -6.28 -4.31 -0.28
N MET A 140 -6.72 -4.82 -1.43
CA MET A 140 -7.91 -4.33 -2.12
C MET A 140 -9.22 -4.54 -1.34
N ASN A 141 -9.26 -5.50 -0.44
CA ASN A 141 -10.40 -5.73 0.46
C ASN A 141 -10.26 -5.00 1.80
N ALA A 142 -9.10 -4.47 2.11
CA ALA A 142 -8.84 -3.85 3.40
C ALA A 142 -9.47 -2.46 3.51
N LYS A 143 -9.85 -2.10 4.73
CA LYS A 143 -10.41 -0.81 5.11
C LYS A 143 -9.53 -0.16 6.17
N VAL A 144 -8.96 0.99 5.87
CA VAL A 144 -8.04 1.73 6.74
C VAL A 144 -8.65 3.07 7.11
N LEU A 145 -8.74 3.36 8.40
CA LEU A 145 -9.15 4.68 8.90
C LEU A 145 -7.91 5.53 9.18
N ILE A 146 -7.88 6.72 8.64
CA ILE A 146 -6.88 7.75 8.93
C ILE A 146 -7.56 8.87 9.72
N VAL A 147 -7.09 9.15 10.91
CA VAL A 147 -7.64 10.22 11.76
C VAL A 147 -6.70 11.41 11.73
N GLY A 148 -7.19 12.49 11.13
CA GLY A 148 -6.43 13.68 10.72
C GLY A 148 -6.08 13.64 9.22
N ALA A 149 -6.20 14.78 8.54
CA ALA A 149 -5.82 14.97 7.13
C ALA A 149 -4.62 15.92 7.00
N GLY A 150 -3.71 15.88 7.98
CA GLY A 150 -2.53 16.74 8.09
C GLY A 150 -1.28 16.18 7.41
N GLY A 151 -0.10 16.57 7.93
CA GLY A 151 1.20 16.20 7.36
C GLY A 151 1.51 14.70 7.37
N LEU A 152 1.16 13.98 8.45
CA LEU A 152 1.30 12.52 8.55
C LEU A 152 0.39 11.83 7.53
N ALA A 153 -0.87 12.23 7.47
CA ALA A 153 -1.86 11.67 6.56
C ALA A 153 -1.49 11.88 5.09
N SER A 154 -0.87 13.00 4.76
CA SER A 154 -0.60 13.40 3.38
C SER A 154 0.18 12.35 2.60
N SER A 155 1.33 11.94 3.10
CA SER A 155 2.13 10.90 2.45
C SER A 155 1.48 9.52 2.59
N ALA A 156 0.97 9.19 3.77
CA ALA A 156 0.39 7.88 4.04
C ALA A 156 -0.82 7.57 3.14
N ALA A 157 -1.78 8.48 3.05
CA ALA A 157 -3.00 8.27 2.26
C ALA A 157 -2.69 8.07 0.77
N LEU A 158 -1.77 8.87 0.22
CA LEU A 158 -1.36 8.75 -1.18
C LEU A 158 -0.71 7.39 -1.47
N TYR A 159 0.19 6.92 -0.59
CA TYR A 159 0.87 5.64 -0.80
C TYR A 159 -0.02 4.44 -0.47
N LEU A 160 -0.90 4.50 0.51
CA LEU A 160 -1.91 3.45 0.76
C LEU A 160 -2.86 3.32 -0.45
N ALA A 161 -3.29 4.44 -1.02
CA ALA A 161 -4.10 4.46 -2.23
C ALA A 161 -3.34 3.88 -3.44
N ALA A 162 -2.10 4.32 -3.66
CA ALA A 162 -1.24 3.81 -4.74
C ALA A 162 -0.98 2.31 -4.60
N SER A 163 -0.86 1.80 -3.36
CA SER A 163 -0.70 0.38 -3.06
C SER A 163 -1.99 -0.44 -3.20
N GLY A 164 -3.14 0.21 -3.40
CA GLY A 164 -4.41 -0.47 -3.65
C GLY A 164 -5.14 -0.91 -2.39
N VAL A 165 -5.04 -0.16 -1.29
CA VAL A 165 -5.95 -0.34 -0.14
C VAL A 165 -7.37 0.00 -0.61
N GLY A 166 -8.31 -0.94 -0.45
CA GLY A 166 -9.62 -0.86 -1.09
C GLY A 166 -10.53 0.23 -0.53
N THR A 167 -10.45 0.52 0.77
CA THR A 167 -11.21 1.62 1.38
C THR A 167 -10.32 2.43 2.31
N ILE A 168 -10.32 3.74 2.15
CA ILE A 168 -9.65 4.69 3.03
C ILE A 168 -10.69 5.61 3.64
N GLY A 169 -10.91 5.51 4.95
CA GLY A 169 -11.68 6.47 5.72
C GLY A 169 -10.79 7.62 6.17
N ILE A 170 -11.26 8.85 6.10
CA ILE A 170 -10.54 10.04 6.58
C ILE A 170 -11.45 10.84 7.49
N VAL A 171 -10.99 11.08 8.73
CA VAL A 171 -11.69 11.90 9.72
C VAL A 171 -10.93 13.20 9.91
N ASP A 172 -11.51 14.32 9.55
CA ASP A 172 -10.97 15.65 9.80
C ASP A 172 -12.12 16.69 9.67
N PHE A 173 -12.11 17.74 10.46
CA PHE A 173 -13.15 18.77 10.45
C PHE A 173 -12.63 20.12 9.98
N ASP A 174 -11.31 20.25 9.74
CA ASP A 174 -10.67 21.51 9.35
C ASP A 174 -10.81 21.79 7.86
N ASN A 175 -10.62 23.07 7.53
CA ASN A 175 -10.39 23.51 6.16
C ASN A 175 -8.89 23.58 5.83
N VAL A 176 -8.58 23.51 4.55
CA VAL A 176 -7.22 23.72 4.05
C VAL A 176 -6.84 25.20 4.19
N GLU A 177 -5.68 25.44 4.77
CA GLU A 177 -5.10 26.78 4.91
C GLU A 177 -3.76 26.88 4.17
N ALA A 178 -3.38 28.08 3.75
CA ALA A 178 -2.08 28.32 3.10
C ALA A 178 -0.90 27.90 4.00
N SER A 179 -1.01 28.09 5.32
CA SER A 179 -0.04 27.67 6.34
C SER A 179 0.17 26.16 6.43
N ASN A 180 -0.75 25.36 5.86
CA ASN A 180 -0.69 23.91 5.86
C ASN A 180 0.20 23.36 4.74
N LEU A 181 0.30 24.07 3.61
CA LEU A 181 0.87 23.56 2.35
C LEU A 181 2.36 23.25 2.42
N ASN A 182 3.08 23.77 3.41
CA ASN A 182 4.48 23.47 3.63
C ASN A 182 4.76 22.00 4.10
N ARG A 183 3.69 21.28 4.56
CA ARG A 183 3.80 19.93 5.09
C ARG A 183 2.62 19.00 4.74
N GLN A 184 1.50 19.53 4.33
CA GLN A 184 0.29 18.79 3.99
C GLN A 184 0.15 18.66 2.48
N VAL A 185 1.10 17.92 1.87
CA VAL A 185 1.28 17.82 0.39
C VAL A 185 0.14 17.10 -0.35
N ILE A 186 -0.84 16.57 0.35
CA ILE A 186 -2.07 16.02 -0.24
C ILE A 186 -3.00 17.12 -0.75
N HIS A 187 -2.85 18.34 -0.24
CA HIS A 187 -3.65 19.53 -0.60
C HIS A 187 -2.85 20.43 -1.54
N GLY A 188 -3.55 21.13 -2.43
CA GLY A 188 -2.99 22.12 -3.34
C GLY A 188 -3.46 23.56 -3.00
N VAL A 189 -2.87 24.54 -3.68
CA VAL A 189 -3.25 25.96 -3.53
C VAL A 189 -4.74 26.17 -3.89
N GLU A 190 -5.23 25.43 -4.85
CA GLU A 190 -6.62 25.41 -5.32
C GLU A 190 -7.60 24.83 -4.30
N ASP A 191 -7.10 24.21 -3.23
CA ASP A 191 -7.91 23.61 -2.19
C ASP A 191 -8.07 24.51 -0.95
N ILE A 192 -7.38 25.66 -0.90
CA ILE A 192 -7.50 26.60 0.22
C ILE A 192 -8.97 26.98 0.45
N GLY A 193 -9.44 26.80 1.69
CA GLY A 193 -10.82 27.03 2.11
C GLY A 193 -11.76 25.82 1.97
N LYS A 194 -11.39 24.77 1.24
CA LYS A 194 -12.16 23.53 1.17
C LYS A 194 -11.93 22.67 2.42
N LEU A 195 -12.86 21.78 2.74
CA LEU A 195 -12.66 20.79 3.79
C LEU A 195 -11.47 19.89 3.43
N LYS A 196 -10.59 19.64 4.41
CA LYS A 196 -9.41 18.78 4.23
C LYS A 196 -9.79 17.38 3.75
N VAL A 197 -10.88 16.82 4.25
CA VAL A 197 -11.34 15.47 3.84
C VAL A 197 -11.73 15.41 2.35
N GLU A 198 -12.36 16.47 1.82
CA GLU A 198 -12.76 16.52 0.40
C GLU A 198 -11.57 16.75 -0.53
N SER A 199 -10.64 17.61 -0.14
CA SER A 199 -9.37 17.79 -0.86
C SER A 199 -8.56 16.50 -0.89
N ALA A 200 -8.42 15.82 0.25
CA ALA A 200 -7.72 14.53 0.35
C ALA A 200 -8.39 13.44 -0.50
N LYS A 201 -9.73 13.37 -0.49
CA LYS A 201 -10.50 12.45 -1.35
C LYS A 201 -10.17 12.68 -2.82
N SER A 202 -10.25 13.91 -3.29
CA SER A 202 -9.95 14.25 -4.68
C SER A 202 -8.50 13.88 -5.06
N ALA A 203 -7.55 14.08 -4.15
CA ALA A 203 -6.15 13.71 -4.38
C ALA A 203 -5.96 12.19 -4.48
N ILE A 204 -6.63 11.42 -3.62
CA ILE A 204 -6.59 9.94 -3.64
C ILE A 204 -7.22 9.39 -4.92
N GLU A 205 -8.40 9.84 -5.29
CA GLU A 205 -9.12 9.39 -6.49
C GLU A 205 -8.33 9.67 -7.78
N ARG A 206 -7.57 10.75 -7.83
CA ARG A 206 -6.67 11.08 -8.95
C ARG A 206 -5.51 10.09 -9.07
N ILE A 207 -5.01 9.54 -7.95
CA ILE A 207 -3.93 8.54 -7.95
C ILE A 207 -4.50 7.16 -8.26
N ASN A 208 -5.60 6.80 -7.61
CA ASN A 208 -6.19 5.48 -7.75
C ASN A 208 -7.74 5.53 -7.66
N PRO A 209 -8.43 5.55 -8.81
CA PRO A 209 -9.89 5.62 -8.83
C PRO A 209 -10.58 4.34 -8.32
N ASP A 210 -9.85 3.25 -8.13
CA ASP A 210 -10.40 1.99 -7.58
C ASP A 210 -10.57 2.05 -6.06
N VAL A 211 -9.98 3.07 -5.39
CA VAL A 211 -10.07 3.22 -3.93
C VAL A 211 -11.37 3.92 -3.54
N ASN A 212 -12.13 3.29 -2.65
CA ASN A 212 -13.30 3.91 -2.06
C ASN A 212 -12.87 4.84 -0.91
N VAL A 213 -13.11 6.15 -1.03
CA VAL A 213 -12.79 7.13 0.01
C VAL A 213 -14.05 7.51 0.77
N VAL A 214 -14.03 7.31 2.09
CA VAL A 214 -15.11 7.67 3.01
C VAL A 214 -14.68 8.88 3.83
N SER A 215 -15.28 10.04 3.55
CA SER A 215 -14.99 11.30 4.23
C SER A 215 -15.88 11.45 5.46
N PHE A 216 -15.28 11.70 6.62
CA PHE A 216 -15.96 12.11 7.85
C PHE A 216 -15.56 13.54 8.17
N ALA A 217 -16.37 14.51 7.72
CA ALA A 217 -16.16 15.95 7.94
C ALA A 217 -16.61 16.36 9.37
N GLU A 218 -16.07 15.67 10.37
CA GLU A 218 -16.43 15.85 11.76
C GLU A 218 -15.25 15.59 12.69
N ARG A 219 -15.31 16.11 13.89
CA ARG A 219 -14.31 15.81 14.93
C ARG A 219 -14.53 14.41 15.49
N LEU A 220 -13.44 13.65 15.64
CA LEU A 220 -13.50 12.41 16.41
C LEU A 220 -13.72 12.74 17.89
N THR A 221 -14.74 12.17 18.46
CA THR A 221 -15.16 12.40 19.84
C THR A 221 -15.41 11.08 20.56
N PRO A 222 -15.45 11.04 21.90
CA PRO A 222 -15.83 9.83 22.62
C PRO A 222 -17.17 9.23 22.21
N ARG A 223 -18.10 10.05 21.69
CA ARG A 223 -19.45 9.61 21.29
C ARG A 223 -19.49 8.88 19.95
N ASN A 224 -18.63 9.27 18.99
CA ASN A 224 -18.64 8.70 17.63
C ASN A 224 -17.46 7.74 17.36
N ALA A 225 -16.41 7.75 18.21
CA ALA A 225 -15.17 7.03 17.95
C ALA A 225 -15.37 5.52 17.72
N LEU A 226 -16.13 4.84 18.61
CA LEU A 226 -16.35 3.40 18.47
C LEU A 226 -17.10 3.05 17.17
N THR A 227 -18.13 3.82 16.84
CA THR A 227 -18.95 3.60 15.64
C THR A 227 -18.13 3.79 14.36
N ILE A 228 -17.30 4.84 14.31
CA ILE A 228 -16.44 5.11 13.14
C ILE A 228 -15.37 4.02 13.01
N ILE A 229 -14.68 3.68 14.10
CA ILE A 229 -13.56 2.73 14.10
C ILE A 229 -14.00 1.31 13.76
N ASP A 230 -15.18 0.89 14.19
CA ASP A 230 -15.64 -0.51 13.99
C ASP A 230 -15.72 -0.90 12.51
N GLY A 231 -16.01 0.05 11.63
CA GLY A 231 -16.07 -0.16 10.19
C GLY A 231 -14.73 -0.46 9.49
N PHE A 232 -13.59 -0.40 10.20
CA PHE A 232 -12.25 -0.49 9.61
C PHE A 232 -11.41 -1.63 10.20
N ASP A 233 -10.41 -2.09 9.43
CA ASP A 233 -9.51 -3.18 9.83
C ASP A 233 -8.30 -2.67 10.61
N ALA A 234 -7.85 -1.45 10.32
CA ALA A 234 -6.74 -0.78 10.98
C ALA A 234 -7.01 0.71 11.12
N VAL A 235 -6.48 1.32 12.16
CA VAL A 235 -6.60 2.76 12.46
C VAL A 235 -5.21 3.38 12.48
N MET A 236 -5.01 4.37 11.63
CA MET A 236 -3.80 5.18 11.56
C MET A 236 -4.05 6.54 12.18
N ASP A 237 -3.22 6.90 13.13
CA ASP A 237 -3.26 8.17 13.82
C ASP A 237 -2.39 9.22 13.11
N ALA A 238 -3.03 10.19 12.51
CA ALA A 238 -2.39 11.36 11.91
C ALA A 238 -2.78 12.66 12.64
N SER A 239 -3.29 12.54 13.88
CA SER A 239 -3.66 13.68 14.72
C SER A 239 -2.43 14.34 15.35
N ASP A 240 -2.58 15.58 15.75
CA ASP A 240 -1.52 16.42 16.33
C ASP A 240 -1.74 16.76 17.81
N ASN A 241 -2.73 16.13 18.45
CA ASN A 241 -3.05 16.40 19.84
C ASN A 241 -3.22 15.14 20.69
N PHE A 242 -2.82 15.20 21.95
CA PHE A 242 -2.85 14.08 22.87
C PHE A 242 -4.26 13.56 23.15
N GLY A 243 -5.27 14.42 23.26
CA GLY A 243 -6.65 13.98 23.50
C GLY A 243 -7.13 12.97 22.46
N THR A 244 -6.94 13.26 21.19
CA THR A 244 -7.28 12.37 20.09
C THR A 244 -6.44 11.08 20.12
N LYS A 245 -5.13 11.18 20.43
CA LYS A 245 -4.25 10.00 20.52
C LYS A 245 -4.68 9.03 21.60
N TYR A 246 -5.03 9.53 22.79
CA TYR A 246 -5.53 8.71 23.89
C TYR A 246 -6.90 8.11 23.59
N LEU A 247 -7.81 8.90 23.00
CA LEU A 247 -9.11 8.41 22.56
C LEU A 247 -8.98 7.28 21.54
N LEU A 248 -8.10 7.45 20.55
CA LEU A 248 -7.83 6.42 19.53
C LEU A 248 -7.25 5.15 20.14
N ASN A 249 -6.26 5.29 21.02
CA ASN A 249 -5.69 4.14 21.72
C ASN A 249 -6.76 3.35 22.47
N ASP A 250 -7.60 4.03 23.25
CA ASP A 250 -8.60 3.40 24.08
C ASP A 250 -9.72 2.76 23.22
N ALA A 251 -10.19 3.49 22.21
CA ALA A 251 -11.21 2.99 21.30
C ALA A 251 -10.71 1.78 20.46
N CYS A 252 -9.48 1.82 19.96
CA CYS A 252 -8.87 0.70 19.24
C CYS A 252 -8.67 -0.53 20.13
N TYR A 253 -8.30 -0.34 21.40
CA TYR A 253 -8.23 -1.43 22.36
C TYR A 253 -9.60 -2.08 22.56
N LEU A 254 -10.64 -1.30 22.82
CA LEU A 254 -11.98 -1.79 23.06
C LEU A 254 -12.59 -2.50 21.84
N THR A 255 -12.32 -2.00 20.63
CA THR A 255 -12.75 -2.65 19.38
C THR A 255 -11.81 -3.75 18.91
N GLY A 256 -10.65 -3.92 19.57
CA GLY A 256 -9.64 -4.92 19.22
C GLY A 256 -8.90 -4.64 17.92
N LYS A 257 -8.95 -3.39 17.42
CA LYS A 257 -8.28 -2.98 16.17
C LYS A 257 -6.82 -2.61 16.43
N PRO A 258 -5.92 -2.82 15.44
CA PRO A 258 -4.56 -2.28 15.52
C PRO A 258 -4.59 -0.75 15.43
N TYR A 259 -3.85 -0.11 16.31
CA TYR A 259 -3.63 1.33 16.34
C TYR A 259 -2.21 1.66 15.90
N VAL A 260 -2.09 2.29 14.74
CA VAL A 260 -0.80 2.69 14.16
C VAL A 260 -0.54 4.15 14.51
N PHE A 261 0.22 4.33 15.59
CA PHE A 261 0.59 5.62 16.15
C PHE A 261 1.63 6.34 15.29
N GLY A 262 1.48 7.65 15.15
CA GLY A 262 2.47 8.57 14.60
C GLY A 262 2.51 9.90 15.35
N GLY A 263 3.69 10.52 15.36
CA GLY A 263 3.90 11.84 15.94
C GLY A 263 5.08 12.54 15.26
N ALA A 264 5.01 13.86 15.12
CA ALA A 264 6.09 14.66 14.56
C ALA A 264 6.09 16.03 15.23
N VAL A 265 7.26 16.51 15.68
CA VAL A 265 7.44 17.82 16.28
C VAL A 265 8.87 18.31 16.00
N GLY A 266 9.05 19.54 15.58
CA GLY A 266 10.37 20.09 15.25
C GLY A 266 11.06 19.27 14.16
N PHE A 267 12.13 18.59 14.53
CA PHE A 267 12.91 17.70 13.69
C PHE A 267 12.76 16.22 14.08
N ASP A 268 11.92 15.95 15.07
CA ASP A 268 11.73 14.60 15.62
C ASP A 268 10.44 13.96 15.11
N GLY A 269 10.54 12.68 14.76
CA GLY A 269 9.41 11.85 14.34
C GLY A 269 9.32 10.56 15.14
N GLN A 270 8.12 10.07 15.36
CA GLN A 270 7.85 8.88 16.17
C GLN A 270 6.78 8.00 15.52
N ALA A 271 6.93 6.69 15.64
CA ALA A 271 5.93 5.72 15.21
C ALA A 271 5.93 4.46 16.09
N SER A 272 4.78 3.82 16.20
CA SER A 272 4.61 2.53 16.89
C SER A 272 3.33 1.84 16.43
N VAL A 273 3.20 0.56 16.73
CA VAL A 273 1.94 -0.18 16.59
C VAL A 273 1.49 -0.67 17.97
N PHE A 274 0.30 -0.27 18.37
CA PHE A 274 -0.32 -0.71 19.61
C PHE A 274 -1.47 -1.69 19.31
N TRP A 275 -1.32 -2.93 19.72
CA TRP A 275 -2.31 -3.97 19.45
C TRP A 275 -2.35 -5.03 20.55
N PRO A 276 -2.95 -4.74 21.71
CA PRO A 276 -2.96 -5.67 22.84
C PRO A 276 -3.62 -7.02 22.56
N LYS A 277 -4.60 -7.05 21.63
CA LYS A 277 -5.24 -8.30 21.18
C LYS A 277 -4.25 -9.31 20.56
N LYS A 278 -3.12 -8.81 20.05
CA LYS A 278 -2.01 -9.62 19.50
C LYS A 278 -0.82 -9.72 20.47
N GLY A 279 -1.04 -9.47 21.76
CA GLY A 279 -0.03 -9.60 22.80
C GLY A 279 0.87 -8.37 22.98
N GLY A 280 0.72 -7.33 22.17
CA GLY A 280 1.49 -6.09 22.31
C GLY A 280 1.00 -5.18 23.44
N PRO A 281 1.72 -4.08 23.72
CA PRO A 281 1.27 -3.03 24.64
C PRO A 281 0.16 -2.18 24.00
N CYS A 282 -0.55 -1.39 24.81
CA CYS A 282 -1.25 -0.20 24.38
C CYS A 282 -0.40 1.04 24.65
N MET A 283 -0.78 2.22 24.13
CA MET A 283 -0.04 3.46 24.36
C MET A 283 0.04 3.82 25.85
N ARG A 284 -1.00 3.53 26.63
CA ARG A 284 -1.00 3.74 28.08
C ARG A 284 -0.02 2.83 28.86
N CYS A 285 0.54 1.79 28.24
CA CYS A 285 1.67 1.06 28.83
C CYS A 285 2.96 1.91 28.81
N LEU A 286 3.11 2.83 27.88
CA LEU A 286 4.23 3.78 27.82
C LEU A 286 3.96 5.00 28.70
N VAL A 287 2.83 5.66 28.46
CA VAL A 287 2.42 6.87 29.15
C VAL A 287 1.01 6.66 29.67
N GLN A 288 0.89 6.37 30.97
CA GLN A 288 -0.38 5.94 31.57
C GLN A 288 -1.47 7.00 31.52
N GLU A 289 -1.08 8.25 31.75
CA GLU A 289 -1.97 9.39 31.82
C GLU A 289 -1.62 10.40 30.73
N GLN A 290 -2.62 11.07 30.24
CA GLN A 290 -2.44 12.12 29.26
C GLN A 290 -1.60 13.26 29.87
N PRO A 291 -0.52 13.72 29.20
CA PRO A 291 0.23 14.88 29.65
C PRO A 291 -0.67 16.11 29.74
N ASP A 292 -0.43 16.96 30.73
CA ASP A 292 -1.14 18.24 30.85
C ASP A 292 -0.94 19.05 29.55
N SER A 293 -2.04 19.43 28.93
CA SER A 293 -2.05 20.18 27.67
C SER A 293 -1.27 21.52 27.76
N ARG A 294 -1.13 22.07 28.95
CA ARG A 294 -0.36 23.30 29.22
C ARG A 294 1.15 23.09 29.17
N LEU A 295 1.59 21.85 29.40
CA LEU A 295 3.01 21.46 29.43
C LEU A 295 3.47 20.83 28.10
N SER A 296 2.55 20.58 27.18
CA SER A 296 2.84 19.94 25.90
C SER A 296 2.42 20.87 24.76
N PRO A 297 3.34 21.73 24.27
CA PRO A 297 3.05 22.63 23.17
C PRO A 297 2.65 21.86 21.91
N SER A 298 1.67 22.36 21.17
CA SER A 298 1.21 21.78 19.91
C SER A 298 2.26 21.97 18.80
N CYS A 299 2.16 21.18 17.72
CA CYS A 299 2.99 21.38 16.54
C CYS A 299 2.85 22.76 15.91
N SER A 300 1.72 23.44 16.12
CA SER A 300 1.48 24.82 15.67
C SER A 300 2.29 25.84 16.48
N GLU A 301 2.64 25.53 17.73
CA GLU A 301 3.42 26.42 18.61
C GLU A 301 4.93 26.18 18.50
N THR A 302 5.37 24.94 18.22
CA THR A 302 6.80 24.58 18.14
C THR A 302 7.34 24.51 16.72
N GLY A 303 6.47 24.46 15.71
CA GLY A 303 6.85 24.21 14.32
C GLY A 303 7.24 22.75 14.06
N VAL A 304 7.33 22.39 12.78
CA VAL A 304 7.77 21.08 12.32
C VAL A 304 8.35 21.19 10.92
N LEU A 305 9.47 20.54 10.68
CA LEU A 305 10.02 20.41 9.32
C LEU A 305 9.13 19.47 8.51
N GLY A 306 8.56 19.94 7.37
CA GLY A 306 7.53 19.21 6.61
C GLY A 306 7.91 17.79 6.18
N MET A 307 9.20 17.52 5.98
CA MET A 307 9.70 16.18 5.65
C MET A 307 9.53 15.18 6.80
N VAL A 308 9.54 15.64 8.05
CA VAL A 308 9.44 14.75 9.22
C VAL A 308 8.05 14.07 9.27
N PRO A 309 6.92 14.79 9.27
CA PRO A 309 5.62 14.12 9.20
C PRO A 309 5.44 13.33 7.90
N GLY A 310 6.03 13.78 6.78
CA GLY A 310 6.01 13.03 5.52
C GLY A 310 6.66 11.64 5.65
N LEU A 311 7.84 11.56 6.25
CA LEU A 311 8.56 10.30 6.50
C LEU A 311 7.81 9.41 7.49
N ILE A 312 7.34 9.96 8.60
CA ILE A 312 6.62 9.20 9.61
C ILE A 312 5.29 8.66 9.06
N GLY A 313 4.59 9.43 8.23
CA GLY A 313 3.40 8.95 7.52
C GLY A 313 3.70 7.73 6.63
N LEU A 314 4.84 7.71 5.95
CA LEU A 314 5.28 6.54 5.16
C LEU A 314 5.62 5.34 6.06
N VAL A 315 6.27 5.56 7.20
CA VAL A 315 6.49 4.50 8.20
C VAL A 315 5.15 3.93 8.67
N GLN A 316 4.19 4.79 9.03
CA GLN A 316 2.85 4.35 9.44
C GLN A 316 2.14 3.58 8.32
N ALA A 317 2.17 4.04 7.08
CA ALA A 317 1.58 3.34 5.94
C ALA A 317 2.20 1.95 5.74
N THR A 318 3.52 1.84 5.90
CA THR A 318 4.24 0.55 5.86
C THR A 318 3.77 -0.38 6.98
N GLU A 319 3.62 0.13 8.20
CA GLU A 319 3.10 -0.65 9.33
C GLU A 319 1.66 -1.11 9.10
N VAL A 320 0.80 -0.24 8.54
CA VAL A 320 -0.57 -0.60 8.14
C VAL A 320 -0.56 -1.77 7.16
N VAL A 321 0.27 -1.72 6.11
CA VAL A 321 0.40 -2.80 5.12
C VAL A 321 0.87 -4.09 5.79
N LYS A 322 1.91 -4.03 6.65
CA LYS A 322 2.43 -5.21 7.37
C LYS A 322 1.36 -5.84 8.27
N VAL A 323 0.61 -5.02 8.99
CA VAL A 323 -0.47 -5.48 9.87
C VAL A 323 -1.61 -6.16 9.09
N ILE A 324 -2.05 -5.56 7.98
CA ILE A 324 -3.11 -6.10 7.12
C ILE A 324 -2.68 -7.42 6.49
N LEU A 325 -1.49 -7.47 5.94
CA LEU A 325 -0.99 -8.65 5.24
C LEU A 325 -0.51 -9.75 6.20
N GLY A 326 -0.13 -9.39 7.41
CA GLY A 326 0.50 -10.30 8.38
C GLY A 326 1.94 -10.68 7.97
N ILE A 327 2.68 -9.74 7.40
CA ILE A 327 4.05 -9.94 6.89
C ILE A 327 5.09 -9.15 7.70
N GLY A 328 6.33 -9.59 7.61
CA GLY A 328 7.46 -8.95 8.27
C GLY A 328 7.28 -8.87 9.79
N THR A 329 7.95 -7.90 10.41
CA THR A 329 7.87 -7.64 11.85
C THR A 329 7.32 -6.23 12.08
N PRO A 330 6.02 -6.07 12.39
CA PRO A 330 5.46 -4.77 12.74
C PRO A 330 6.16 -4.13 13.96
N LEU A 331 6.00 -2.81 14.13
CA LEU A 331 6.48 -2.08 15.32
C LEU A 331 5.66 -2.41 16.57
N LEU A 332 5.06 -3.59 16.63
CA LEU A 332 4.34 -4.09 17.82
C LEU A 332 5.32 -4.33 18.96
N GLY A 333 5.14 -3.62 20.07
CA GLY A 333 6.08 -3.66 21.22
C GLY A 333 7.40 -2.94 20.94
N ARG A 334 7.49 -2.10 19.93
CA ARG A 334 8.65 -1.26 19.63
C ARG A 334 8.22 0.17 19.34
N PHE A 335 8.96 1.12 19.86
CA PHE A 335 8.77 2.54 19.64
C PHE A 335 9.91 3.07 18.78
N PHE A 336 9.58 3.50 17.56
CA PHE A 336 10.52 4.04 16.58
C PHE A 336 10.64 5.54 16.76
N VAL A 337 11.87 6.06 16.74
CA VAL A 337 12.19 7.50 16.79
C VAL A 337 13.13 7.84 15.63
N TYR A 338 12.82 8.91 14.95
CA TYR A 338 13.60 9.51 13.88
C TYR A 338 14.04 10.92 14.27
N ASP A 339 15.32 11.21 14.14
CA ASP A 339 15.95 12.52 14.30
C ASP A 339 16.41 13.00 12.93
N ALA A 340 15.78 14.05 12.40
CA ALA A 340 16.10 14.61 11.09
C ALA A 340 17.39 15.43 11.09
N LEU A 341 17.81 16.02 12.22
CA LEU A 341 19.05 16.78 12.30
C LEU A 341 20.28 15.87 12.21
N GLY A 342 20.25 14.77 12.96
CA GLY A 342 21.31 13.76 12.94
C GLY A 342 21.15 12.71 11.86
N LEU A 343 20.04 12.73 11.09
CA LEU A 343 19.63 11.68 10.14
C LEU A 343 19.77 10.29 10.76
N SER A 344 19.29 10.15 12.00
CA SER A 344 19.42 8.94 12.78
C SER A 344 18.07 8.34 13.17
N THR A 345 18.06 7.03 13.37
CA THR A 345 16.90 6.30 13.85
C THR A 345 17.24 5.49 15.08
N ARG A 346 16.29 5.41 16.02
CA ARG A 346 16.39 4.56 17.20
C ARG A 346 15.11 3.79 17.37
N SER A 347 15.21 2.61 18.00
CA SER A 347 14.03 1.81 18.34
C SER A 347 14.17 1.31 19.78
N PHE A 348 13.11 1.48 20.56
CA PHE A 348 13.05 1.03 21.96
C PHE A 348 12.01 -0.08 22.08
N GLU A 349 12.33 -1.13 22.81
CA GLU A 349 11.35 -2.13 23.17
C GLU A 349 10.36 -1.58 24.21
N THR A 350 9.09 -1.89 24.02
CA THR A 350 8.00 -1.48 24.90
C THR A 350 7.18 -2.71 25.27
N GLY A 351 7.02 -2.93 26.58
CA GLY A 351 6.29 -4.07 27.11
C GLY A 351 4.87 -3.71 27.58
N ARG A 352 4.01 -4.72 27.63
CA ARG A 352 2.71 -4.60 28.28
C ARG A 352 2.90 -4.51 29.80
N ARG A 353 2.21 -3.58 30.45
CA ARG A 353 2.26 -3.40 31.91
C ARG A 353 1.07 -4.08 32.55
N GLN A 354 1.33 -4.78 33.68
CA GLN A 354 0.28 -5.43 34.44
C GLN A 354 -0.67 -4.44 35.12
N ASP A 355 -0.14 -3.29 35.54
CA ASP A 355 -0.89 -2.18 36.17
C ASP A 355 -1.45 -1.15 35.18
N CYS A 356 -1.43 -1.44 33.89
CA CYS A 356 -1.98 -0.52 32.87
C CYS A 356 -3.46 -0.26 33.11
N PRO A 357 -3.89 1.02 33.16
CA PRO A 357 -5.28 1.36 33.48
C PRO A 357 -6.28 0.91 32.40
N LEU A 358 -5.82 0.61 31.18
CA LEU A 358 -6.65 0.18 30.05
C LEU A 358 -6.52 -1.32 29.79
N CYS A 359 -5.31 -1.82 29.53
CA CYS A 359 -5.10 -3.20 29.08
C CYS A 359 -4.45 -4.11 30.14
N GLY A 360 -4.24 -3.63 31.38
CA GLY A 360 -3.65 -4.40 32.47
C GLY A 360 -4.58 -5.48 33.04
N GLU A 361 -4.17 -6.09 34.16
CA GLU A 361 -4.92 -7.15 34.81
C GLU A 361 -6.21 -6.64 35.51
N LYS A 362 -6.18 -5.40 35.97
CA LYS A 362 -7.32 -4.73 36.63
C LYS A 362 -7.59 -3.39 35.94
N PRO A 363 -8.18 -3.40 34.74
CA PRO A 363 -8.41 -2.18 34.01
C PRO A 363 -9.44 -1.28 34.70
N ARG A 364 -9.17 0.02 34.73
CA ARG A 364 -10.09 1.06 35.23
C ARG A 364 -10.85 1.73 34.07
N ILE A 365 -10.26 1.73 32.87
CA ILE A 365 -10.85 2.29 31.64
C ILE A 365 -11.51 1.14 30.90
N THR A 366 -12.84 1.13 30.90
CA THR A 366 -13.67 0.08 30.28
C THR A 366 -14.58 0.61 29.18
N ALA A 367 -14.64 1.93 29.01
CA ALA A 367 -15.41 2.63 28.00
C ALA A 367 -14.67 3.88 27.56
N VAL A 368 -15.01 4.43 26.39
CA VAL A 368 -14.53 5.74 25.94
C VAL A 368 -15.52 6.87 26.22
N PHE A 369 -16.75 6.51 26.57
CA PHE A 369 -17.81 7.48 26.91
C PHE A 369 -18.71 6.94 28.03
N GLY A 370 -19.12 7.82 28.97
CA GLY A 370 -19.98 7.47 30.09
C GLY A 370 -19.22 6.82 31.26
N GLU A 371 -19.88 5.95 31.99
CA GLU A 371 -19.29 5.28 33.15
C GLU A 371 -18.11 4.39 32.73
N GLY A 372 -17.01 4.45 33.44
CA GLY A 372 -15.77 3.73 33.13
C GLY A 372 -14.90 4.40 32.07
N SER A 373 -15.23 5.58 31.60
CA SER A 373 -14.39 6.40 30.72
C SER A 373 -13.50 7.38 31.50
N VAL A 374 -12.59 8.01 30.76
CA VAL A 374 -11.76 9.14 31.20
C VAL A 374 -12.02 10.36 30.32
N GLU A 375 -11.62 11.53 30.79
CA GLU A 375 -11.65 12.73 29.97
C GLU A 375 -10.49 12.72 28.95
N TYR A 376 -10.78 13.16 27.73
CA TYR A 376 -9.81 13.31 26.65
C TYR A 376 -9.64 14.80 26.36
N GLU A 377 -8.68 15.43 27.02
CA GLU A 377 -8.41 16.85 26.84
C GLU A 377 -7.70 17.08 25.49
N GLY A 378 -8.36 17.81 24.57
CA GLY A 378 -7.73 18.41 23.41
C GLY A 378 -7.77 19.94 23.58
N ARG A 379 -6.64 20.64 23.31
CA ARG A 379 -6.76 22.09 23.12
C ARG A 379 -7.70 22.34 21.94
N GLN A 380 -8.71 23.15 22.16
CA GLN A 380 -9.39 23.84 21.05
C GLN A 380 -8.34 24.80 20.47
N CYS A 381 -7.96 24.62 19.22
CA CYS A 381 -7.45 25.73 18.45
C CYS A 381 -8.66 26.62 18.20
N ASP A 382 -8.89 27.55 19.08
CA ASP A 382 -9.79 28.66 18.76
C ASP A 382 -9.17 29.39 17.57
N PRO A 383 -9.95 29.69 16.50
CA PRO A 383 -9.44 30.53 15.43
C PRO A 383 -9.03 31.85 16.09
N VAL A 384 -7.77 32.22 15.91
CA VAL A 384 -7.27 33.55 16.29
C VAL A 384 -8.09 34.51 15.48
N GLY A 385 -8.92 35.31 16.19
CA GLY A 385 -9.80 36.32 15.64
C GLY A 385 -9.07 37.49 14.98
#